data_55601afda50e9813c862c57a7056a6b3
#
_entry.id   55601afda50e9813c862c57a7056a6b3
#
_cell.length_a   1.000
_cell.length_b   1.000
_cell.length_c   1.000
_cell.angle_alpha   90.00
_cell.angle_beta   90.00
_cell.angle_gamma   90.00
#
_symmetry.space_group_name_H-M   'P 1'
#
loop_
_entity.id
_entity.type
_entity.pdbx_description
1 polymer ?
#
loop_
_entity_poly.entity_id
_entity_poly.type
_entity_poly.pdbx_seq_one_letter_code
_entity_poly.pdbx_strand_id
1 'polypeptide(L)'
;MTSQRLLALIDVDGVLNPYGAPSCPPGYTEHELFEGEQVRVNPAHGALLRRLVPHFDLVWATSWEQDANRLLAPLLGLPALPLVEFPPHPGGHYDKFPEIARAVGDRPAAWLDDLHSEAAFTWAAGRREPTRLVPVDPCTGLLEEHIDEMLRFALETGAAAGDRTGSAAPSPE
;
A
#
# COMPACT_ATOMS: atom_id res chain seq x y z
N MET A 1 25.29 8.36 1.16
CA MET A 1 24.06 8.29 0.32
C MET A 1 22.94 7.81 1.21
N THR A 2 21.96 8.65 1.48
CA THR A 2 20.78 8.27 2.28
C THR A 2 20.03 7.19 1.50
N SER A 3 19.96 5.98 2.07
CA SER A 3 19.09 4.92 1.54
C SER A 3 17.68 5.48 1.45
N GLN A 4 17.14 5.55 0.24
CA GLN A 4 15.78 6.04 0.00
C GLN A 4 14.82 5.03 0.61
N ARG A 5 13.93 5.51 1.50
CA ARG A 5 12.93 4.65 2.16
C ARG A 5 12.00 4.03 1.10
N LEU A 6 11.52 2.83 1.38
CA LEU A 6 10.56 2.15 0.53
C LEU A 6 9.21 2.88 0.58
N LEU A 7 8.42 2.77 -0.49
CA LEU A 7 7.03 3.23 -0.49
C LEU A 7 6.08 2.08 -0.14
N ALA A 8 5.12 2.33 0.74
CA ALA A 8 3.95 1.47 0.93
C ALA A 8 2.72 2.18 0.41
N LEU A 9 2.19 1.70 -0.72
CA LEU A 9 0.97 2.20 -1.33
C LEU A 9 -0.21 1.37 -0.79
N ILE A 10 -1.20 2.06 -0.24
CA ILE A 10 -2.28 1.43 0.53
C ILE A 10 -3.62 1.85 -0.06
N ASP A 11 -4.37 0.87 -0.56
CA ASP A 11 -5.77 1.05 -0.94
C ASP A 11 -6.70 0.99 0.28
N VAL A 12 -7.92 1.45 0.12
CA VAL A 12 -8.97 1.43 1.14
C VAL A 12 -10.00 0.36 0.83
N ASP A 13 -10.72 0.48 -0.28
CA ASP A 13 -11.77 -0.47 -0.64
C ASP A 13 -11.17 -1.81 -1.04
N GLY A 14 -11.71 -2.90 -0.46
CA GLY A 14 -11.17 -4.24 -0.61
C GLY A 14 -9.97 -4.54 0.29
N VAL A 15 -9.29 -3.52 0.86
CA VAL A 15 -8.12 -3.68 1.75
C VAL A 15 -8.48 -3.36 3.19
N LEU A 16 -8.80 -2.11 3.50
CA LEU A 16 -9.20 -1.69 4.86
C LEU A 16 -10.72 -1.78 5.07
N ASN A 17 -11.48 -1.70 3.98
CA ASN A 17 -12.92 -1.88 3.91
C ASN A 17 -13.24 -3.16 3.11
N PRO A 18 -13.49 -4.31 3.76
CA PRO A 18 -13.81 -5.57 3.10
C PRO A 18 -15.24 -5.57 2.55
N TYR A 19 -15.48 -4.77 1.52
CA TYR A 19 -16.80 -4.59 0.92
C TYR A 19 -17.37 -5.87 0.31
N GLY A 20 -16.51 -6.82 -0.09
CA GLY A 20 -16.89 -8.11 -0.66
C GLY A 20 -17.40 -9.12 0.38
N ALA A 21 -17.20 -8.86 1.68
CA ALA A 21 -17.70 -9.77 2.72
C ALA A 21 -19.24 -9.77 2.77
N PRO A 22 -19.88 -10.95 2.91
CA PRO A 22 -21.35 -11.05 2.93
C PRO A 22 -22.00 -10.39 4.16
N SER A 23 -21.23 -10.18 5.22
CA SER A 23 -21.62 -9.47 6.44
C SER A 23 -20.42 -8.78 7.05
N CYS A 24 -20.64 -7.88 8.03
CA CYS A 24 -19.56 -7.21 8.73
C CYS A 24 -18.68 -8.24 9.46
N PRO A 25 -17.38 -8.36 9.11
CA PRO A 25 -16.52 -9.37 9.72
C PRO A 25 -16.22 -9.05 11.20
N PRO A 26 -15.83 -10.06 12.01
CA PRO A 26 -15.40 -9.83 13.38
C PRO A 26 -14.26 -8.81 13.47
N GLY A 27 -14.33 -7.91 14.46
CA GLY A 27 -13.35 -6.83 14.66
C GLY A 27 -13.60 -5.58 13.85
N TYR A 28 -14.53 -5.62 12.89
CA TYR A 28 -14.96 -4.44 12.13
C TYR A 28 -16.21 -3.82 12.72
N THR A 29 -16.36 -2.51 12.49
CA THR A 29 -17.56 -1.74 12.78
C THR A 29 -18.00 -1.02 11.50
N GLU A 30 -19.31 -0.99 11.24
CA GLU A 30 -19.86 -0.26 10.11
C GLU A 30 -20.03 1.22 10.47
N HIS A 31 -19.56 2.10 9.58
CA HIS A 31 -19.64 3.55 9.69
C HIS A 31 -20.27 4.11 8.41
N GLU A 32 -21.21 5.04 8.55
CA GLU A 32 -21.68 5.83 7.42
C GLU A 32 -20.72 7.01 7.21
N LEU A 33 -19.69 6.82 6.40
CA LEU A 33 -18.69 7.84 6.11
C LEU A 33 -19.06 8.71 4.90
N PHE A 34 -19.88 8.17 4.00
CA PHE A 34 -20.49 8.86 2.88
C PHE A 34 -22.00 8.67 2.95
N GLU A 35 -22.77 9.61 2.36
CA GLU A 35 -24.22 9.56 2.39
C GLU A 35 -24.73 8.24 1.78
N GLY A 36 -25.39 7.42 2.61
CA GLY A 36 -25.96 6.14 2.21
C GLY A 36 -24.98 4.99 2.04
N GLU A 37 -23.67 5.20 2.29
CA GLU A 37 -22.65 4.16 2.16
C GLU A 37 -22.11 3.71 3.51
N GLN A 38 -22.23 2.42 3.77
CA GLN A 38 -21.63 1.79 4.94
C GLN A 38 -20.22 1.32 4.65
N VAL A 39 -19.26 1.82 5.42
CA VAL A 39 -17.85 1.46 5.36
C VAL A 39 -17.48 0.64 6.58
N ARG A 40 -16.85 -0.50 6.39
CA ARG A 40 -16.40 -1.39 7.46
C ARG A 40 -14.97 -1.05 7.85
N VAL A 41 -14.76 -0.68 9.10
CA VAL A 41 -13.47 -0.27 9.62
C VAL A 41 -13.07 -1.15 10.79
N ASN A 42 -11.86 -1.69 10.75
CA ASN A 42 -11.24 -2.37 11.88
C ASN A 42 -10.15 -1.45 12.47
N PRO A 43 -10.36 -0.89 13.69
CA PRO A 43 -9.38 0.01 14.31
C PRO A 43 -7.99 -0.62 14.51
N ALA A 44 -7.91 -1.96 14.63
CA ALA A 44 -6.65 -2.67 14.78
C ALA A 44 -5.74 -2.53 13.55
N HIS A 45 -6.28 -2.24 12.37
CA HIS A 45 -5.47 -2.02 11.16
C HIS A 45 -4.50 -0.85 11.31
N GLY A 46 -4.84 0.17 12.10
CA GLY A 46 -3.92 1.26 12.40
C GLY A 46 -2.63 0.78 13.09
N ALA A 47 -2.75 -0.18 14.01
CA ALA A 47 -1.58 -0.78 14.65
C ALA A 47 -0.76 -1.63 13.67
N LEU A 48 -1.42 -2.39 12.78
CA LEU A 48 -0.74 -3.17 11.74
C LEU A 48 0.02 -2.26 10.78
N LEU A 49 -0.60 -1.21 10.27
CA LEU A 49 0.05 -0.27 9.35
C LEU A 49 1.22 0.48 10.00
N ARG A 50 1.14 0.80 11.29
CA ARG A 50 2.26 1.42 12.02
C ARG A 50 3.50 0.52 12.09
N ARG A 51 3.38 -0.81 12.01
CA ARG A 51 4.53 -1.72 11.91
C ARG A 51 5.39 -1.47 10.67
N LEU A 52 4.80 -0.93 9.60
CA LEU A 52 5.51 -0.61 8.37
C LEU A 52 6.34 0.67 8.46
N VAL A 53 5.98 1.61 9.34
CA VAL A 53 6.59 2.94 9.44
C VAL A 53 8.12 2.95 9.58
N PRO A 54 8.78 2.00 10.29
CA PRO A 54 10.25 1.97 10.36
C PRO A 54 10.94 1.76 9.00
N HIS A 55 10.27 1.13 8.04
CA HIS A 55 10.83 0.71 6.75
C HIS A 55 10.24 1.48 5.57
N PHE A 56 9.00 1.94 5.66
CA PHE A 56 8.24 2.50 4.55
C PHE A 56 7.77 3.92 4.85
N ASP A 57 7.67 4.71 3.80
CA ASP A 57 6.81 5.89 3.75
C ASP A 57 5.42 5.42 3.30
N LEU A 58 4.42 5.58 4.15
CA LEU A 58 3.05 5.18 3.85
C LEU A 58 2.38 6.23 2.96
N VAL A 59 1.65 5.78 1.94
CA VAL A 59 0.97 6.63 0.97
C VAL A 59 -0.40 6.04 0.65
N TRP A 60 -1.44 6.85 0.68
CA TRP A 60 -2.76 6.43 0.21
C TRP A 60 -2.75 6.25 -1.31
N ALA A 61 -3.25 5.11 -1.78
CA ALA A 61 -3.40 4.76 -3.19
C ALA A 61 -4.86 4.36 -3.48
N THR A 62 -5.77 5.25 -3.17
CA THR A 62 -7.21 5.01 -3.16
C THR A 62 -7.97 6.15 -3.84
N SER A 63 -9.08 5.83 -4.49
CA SER A 63 -10.01 6.82 -5.05
C SER A 63 -10.68 7.71 -3.99
N TRP A 64 -10.52 7.39 -2.72
CA TRP A 64 -10.98 8.25 -1.63
C TRP A 64 -10.18 9.56 -1.53
N GLU A 65 -8.98 9.60 -2.07
CA GLU A 65 -8.11 10.78 -2.02
C GLU A 65 -8.02 11.39 -0.61
N GLN A 66 -8.31 12.68 -0.47
CA GLN A 66 -8.25 13.37 0.83
C GLN A 66 -9.29 12.87 1.85
N ASP A 67 -10.35 12.21 1.41
CA ASP A 67 -11.33 11.63 2.32
C ASP A 67 -10.75 10.46 3.12
N ALA A 68 -9.74 9.75 2.61
CA ALA A 68 -9.00 8.78 3.38
C ALA A 68 -8.33 9.42 4.61
N ASN A 69 -7.74 10.60 4.46
CA ASN A 69 -7.15 11.36 5.58
C ASN A 69 -8.23 11.94 6.50
N ARG A 70 -9.31 12.47 5.93
CA ARG A 70 -10.35 13.17 6.70
C ARG A 70 -11.23 12.22 7.49
N LEU A 71 -11.61 11.09 6.91
CA LEU A 71 -12.63 10.19 7.45
C LEU A 71 -12.04 8.92 8.06
N LEU A 72 -11.07 8.29 7.41
CA LEU A 72 -10.57 6.97 7.79
C LEU A 72 -9.35 7.03 8.72
N ALA A 73 -8.37 7.88 8.41
CA ALA A 73 -7.14 7.96 9.21
C ALA A 73 -7.39 8.20 10.71
N PRO A 74 -8.35 9.08 11.13
CA PRO A 74 -8.69 9.25 12.55
C PRO A 74 -9.23 7.99 13.22
N LEU A 75 -10.06 7.19 12.51
CA LEU A 75 -10.60 5.92 13.02
C LEU A 75 -9.53 4.86 13.22
N LEU A 76 -8.46 4.92 12.44
CA LEU A 76 -7.29 4.05 12.53
C LEU A 76 -6.20 4.58 13.47
N GLY A 77 -6.35 5.79 14.00
CA GLY A 77 -5.32 6.46 14.79
C GLY A 77 -4.04 6.71 13.99
N LEU A 78 -4.17 7.00 12.70
CA LEU A 78 -3.06 7.36 11.82
C LEU A 78 -2.98 8.88 11.64
N PRO A 79 -1.77 9.43 11.42
CA PRO A 79 -1.64 10.80 10.95
C PRO A 79 -2.15 10.91 9.50
N ALA A 80 -2.31 12.14 9.02
CA ALA A 80 -2.52 12.35 7.60
C ALA A 80 -1.32 11.82 6.79
N LEU A 81 -1.60 11.04 5.75
CA LEU A 81 -0.59 10.47 4.86
C LEU A 81 -0.60 11.22 3.52
N PRO A 82 0.54 11.27 2.81
CA PRO A 82 0.57 11.60 1.40
C PRO A 82 -0.38 10.69 0.60
N LEU A 83 -0.81 11.14 -0.55
CA LEU A 83 -1.70 10.35 -1.41
C LEU A 83 -1.25 10.39 -2.87
N VAL A 84 -1.62 9.36 -3.62
CA VAL A 84 -1.55 9.34 -5.08
C VAL A 84 -2.80 10.02 -5.61
N GLU A 85 -2.62 11.01 -6.46
CA GLU A 85 -3.74 11.68 -7.13
C GLU A 85 -4.15 10.88 -8.38
N PHE A 86 -5.44 10.64 -8.53
CA PHE A 86 -6.01 9.97 -9.69
C PHE A 86 -6.84 10.96 -10.52
N PRO A 87 -6.83 10.83 -11.87
CA PRO A 87 -7.67 11.70 -12.68
C PRO A 87 -9.15 11.40 -12.41
N PRO A 88 -10.02 12.42 -12.53
CA PRO A 88 -11.45 12.20 -12.47
C PRO A 88 -11.89 11.14 -13.48
N HIS A 89 -12.67 10.15 -13.05
CA HIS A 89 -13.20 9.08 -13.89
C HIS A 89 -14.71 8.93 -13.66
N PRO A 90 -15.49 8.58 -14.70
CA PRO A 90 -16.97 8.61 -14.64
C PRO A 90 -17.59 7.40 -13.91
N GLY A 91 -16.89 6.85 -12.91
CA GLY A 91 -17.32 5.65 -12.20
C GLY A 91 -16.91 4.35 -12.89
N GLY A 92 -17.11 3.23 -12.20
CA GLY A 92 -16.69 1.91 -12.66
C GLY A 92 -15.24 1.58 -12.32
N HIS A 93 -14.74 0.51 -12.90
CA HIS A 93 -13.39 0.06 -12.67
C HIS A 93 -12.37 1.01 -13.31
N TYR A 94 -11.44 1.53 -12.48
CA TYR A 94 -10.33 2.35 -12.91
C TYR A 94 -9.01 1.63 -12.65
N ASP A 95 -8.18 1.51 -13.69
CA ASP A 95 -6.84 0.96 -13.54
C ASP A 95 -5.91 2.01 -12.94
N LYS A 96 -5.60 1.89 -11.68
CA LYS A 96 -4.72 2.80 -10.91
C LYS A 96 -3.25 2.74 -11.36
N PHE A 97 -2.87 1.71 -12.11
CA PHE A 97 -1.48 1.40 -12.42
C PHE A 97 -0.67 2.57 -12.98
N PRO A 98 -1.16 3.36 -13.98
CA PRO A 98 -0.35 4.43 -14.56
C PRO A 98 0.06 5.51 -13.54
N GLU A 99 -0.85 5.89 -12.64
CA GLU A 99 -0.60 6.90 -11.59
C GLU A 99 0.29 6.33 -10.50
N ILE A 100 0.07 5.09 -10.11
CA ILE A 100 0.94 4.37 -9.16
C ILE A 100 2.37 4.30 -9.70
N ALA A 101 2.56 3.90 -10.95
CA ALA A 101 3.88 3.81 -11.56
C ALA A 101 4.60 5.17 -11.57
N ARG A 102 3.85 6.25 -11.87
CA ARG A 102 4.39 7.62 -11.84
C ARG A 102 4.77 8.06 -10.43
N ALA A 103 3.92 7.79 -9.43
CA ALA A 103 4.16 8.16 -8.04
C ALA A 103 5.34 7.40 -7.43
N VAL A 104 5.51 6.13 -7.78
CA VAL A 104 6.61 5.29 -7.31
C VAL A 104 7.95 5.74 -7.87
N GLY A 105 8.00 6.16 -9.16
CA GLY A 105 9.25 6.56 -9.82
C GLY A 105 10.32 5.49 -9.68
N ASP A 106 11.52 5.86 -9.25
CA ASP A 106 12.68 4.98 -9.07
C ASP A 106 12.84 4.45 -7.62
N ARG A 107 11.78 4.50 -6.81
CA ARG A 107 11.82 3.99 -5.44
C ARG A 107 11.41 2.51 -5.38
N PRO A 108 12.03 1.70 -4.50
CA PRO A 108 11.44 0.40 -4.14
C PRO A 108 10.06 0.59 -3.51
N ALA A 109 9.11 -0.28 -3.84
CA ALA A 109 7.73 -0.11 -3.39
C ALA A 109 7.01 -1.42 -3.12
N ALA A 110 6.08 -1.40 -2.17
CA ALA A 110 5.07 -2.43 -1.98
C ALA A 110 3.68 -1.80 -2.14
N TRP A 111 2.77 -2.50 -2.83
CA TRP A 111 1.44 -2.01 -3.13
C TRP A 111 0.38 -3.00 -2.68
N LEU A 112 -0.40 -2.61 -1.65
CA LEU A 112 -1.57 -3.31 -1.13
C LEU A 112 -2.82 -2.85 -1.87
N ASP A 113 -3.47 -3.76 -2.58
CA ASP A 113 -4.70 -3.49 -3.34
C ASP A 113 -5.47 -4.80 -3.54
N ASP A 114 -6.78 -4.76 -3.67
CA ASP A 114 -7.59 -5.93 -3.98
C ASP A 114 -7.61 -6.24 -5.49
N LEU A 115 -7.12 -5.31 -6.30
CA LEU A 115 -7.20 -5.43 -7.75
C LEU A 115 -5.96 -4.85 -8.46
N HIS A 116 -5.00 -5.71 -8.71
CA HIS A 116 -3.86 -5.40 -9.56
C HIS A 116 -4.13 -5.81 -11.01
N SER A 117 -3.94 -4.90 -11.96
CA SER A 117 -4.07 -5.21 -13.38
C SER A 117 -2.89 -6.07 -13.88
N GLU A 118 -3.06 -6.75 -15.00
CA GLU A 118 -1.97 -7.47 -15.67
C GLU A 118 -0.80 -6.53 -16.03
N ALA A 119 -1.12 -5.30 -16.40
CA ALA A 119 -0.12 -4.26 -16.65
C ALA A 119 0.69 -3.93 -15.39
N ALA A 120 0.07 -3.89 -14.21
CA ALA A 120 0.76 -3.68 -12.95
C ALA A 120 1.74 -4.81 -12.62
N PHE A 121 1.35 -6.07 -12.83
CA PHE A 121 2.25 -7.22 -12.64
C PHE A 121 3.43 -7.18 -13.61
N THR A 122 3.19 -6.90 -14.88
CA THR A 122 4.24 -6.77 -15.90
C THR A 122 5.22 -5.65 -15.54
N TRP A 123 4.71 -4.51 -15.15
CA TRP A 123 5.51 -3.38 -14.71
C TRP A 123 6.37 -3.73 -13.50
N ALA A 124 5.77 -4.30 -12.45
CA ALA A 124 6.50 -4.65 -11.24
C ALA A 124 7.65 -5.63 -11.50
N ALA A 125 7.41 -6.64 -12.36
CA ALA A 125 8.41 -7.62 -12.74
C ALA A 125 9.56 -7.05 -13.58
N GLY A 126 9.27 -6.02 -14.40
CA GLY A 126 10.25 -5.38 -15.29
C GLY A 126 11.05 -4.24 -14.66
N ARG A 127 10.76 -3.86 -13.42
CA ARG A 127 11.45 -2.75 -12.76
C ARG A 127 12.85 -3.13 -12.30
N ARG A 128 13.76 -2.16 -12.40
CA ARG A 128 15.09 -2.27 -11.78
C ARG A 128 15.02 -2.26 -10.25
N GLU A 129 14.20 -1.35 -9.71
CA GLU A 129 14.01 -1.24 -8.27
C GLU A 129 12.95 -2.25 -7.79
N PRO A 130 13.21 -2.97 -6.69
CA PRO A 130 12.31 -4.00 -6.21
C PRO A 130 10.88 -3.47 -5.99
N THR A 131 9.90 -4.23 -6.47
CA THR A 131 8.49 -3.89 -6.33
C THR A 131 7.69 -5.12 -5.97
N ARG A 132 6.91 -5.03 -4.90
CA ARG A 132 6.05 -6.10 -4.41
C ARG A 132 4.59 -5.69 -4.54
N LEU A 133 3.83 -6.42 -5.35
CA LEU A 133 2.37 -6.34 -5.35
C LEU A 133 1.83 -7.30 -4.30
N VAL A 134 1.00 -6.81 -3.40
CA VAL A 134 0.41 -7.58 -2.29
C VAL A 134 -1.10 -7.59 -2.50
N PRO A 135 -1.64 -8.63 -3.18
CA PRO A 135 -3.07 -8.73 -3.41
C PRO A 135 -3.81 -9.07 -2.11
N VAL A 136 -4.93 -8.40 -1.91
CA VAL A 136 -5.81 -8.59 -0.75
C VAL A 136 -7.17 -9.08 -1.23
N ASP A 137 -7.73 -10.08 -0.56
CA ASP A 137 -9.08 -10.54 -0.86
C ASP A 137 -10.11 -9.53 -0.31
N PRO A 138 -10.96 -8.91 -1.14
CA PRO A 138 -11.94 -7.92 -0.71
C PRO A 138 -13.03 -8.49 0.23
N CYS A 139 -13.13 -9.81 0.35
CA CYS A 139 -14.01 -10.46 1.30
C CYS A 139 -13.44 -10.55 2.72
N THR A 140 -12.11 -10.54 2.86
CA THR A 140 -11.43 -10.64 4.15
C THR A 140 -10.77 -9.34 4.59
N GLY A 141 -10.31 -8.53 3.63
CA GLY A 141 -9.55 -7.32 3.89
C GLY A 141 -8.13 -7.59 4.37
N LEU A 142 -7.51 -6.57 4.95
CA LEU A 142 -6.13 -6.61 5.44
C LEU A 142 -5.99 -7.61 6.59
N LEU A 143 -5.02 -8.51 6.46
CA LEU A 143 -4.62 -9.47 7.47
C LEU A 143 -3.16 -9.23 7.90
N GLU A 144 -2.77 -9.76 9.04
CA GLU A 144 -1.41 -9.66 9.56
C GLU A 144 -0.37 -10.23 8.58
N GLU A 145 -0.71 -11.30 7.86
CA GLU A 145 0.16 -11.95 6.87
C GLU A 145 0.58 -11.01 5.74
N HIS A 146 -0.28 -10.09 5.31
CA HIS A 146 0.07 -9.09 4.29
C HIS A 146 1.15 -8.11 4.81
N ILE A 147 1.03 -7.71 6.08
CA ILE A 147 2.03 -6.85 6.73
C ILE A 147 3.36 -7.61 6.89
N ASP A 148 3.32 -8.87 7.28
CA ASP A 148 4.51 -9.70 7.42
C ASP A 148 5.21 -9.93 6.07
N GLU A 149 4.45 -10.05 4.98
CA GLU A 149 4.99 -10.10 3.61
C GLU A 149 5.71 -8.80 3.26
N MET A 150 5.11 -7.65 3.54
CA MET A 150 5.74 -6.35 3.28
C MET A 150 7.00 -6.16 4.11
N LEU A 151 6.99 -6.52 5.38
CA LEU A 151 8.18 -6.44 6.25
C LEU A 151 9.31 -7.34 5.76
N ARG A 152 9.00 -8.56 5.32
CA ARG A 152 9.98 -9.47 4.72
C ARG A 152 10.58 -8.86 3.46
N PHE A 153 9.75 -8.30 2.58
CA PHE A 153 10.21 -7.59 1.39
C PHE A 153 11.15 -6.42 1.72
N ALA A 154 10.85 -5.65 2.77
CA ALA A 154 11.71 -4.55 3.19
C ALA A 154 13.10 -5.03 3.64
N LEU A 155 13.15 -6.15 4.38
CA LEU A 155 14.41 -6.77 4.83
C LEU A 155 15.22 -7.29 3.65
N GLU A 156 14.60 -7.99 2.71
CA GLU A 156 15.24 -8.49 1.48
C GLU A 156 15.83 -7.36 0.65
N THR A 157 15.08 -6.26 0.49
CA THR A 157 15.51 -5.08 -0.25
C THR A 157 16.69 -4.37 0.43
N GLY A 158 16.66 -4.24 1.74
CA GLY A 158 17.75 -3.66 2.54
C GLY A 158 19.03 -4.50 2.47
N ALA A 159 18.92 -5.82 2.56
CA ALA A 159 20.04 -6.73 2.42
C ALA A 159 20.69 -6.65 1.02
N ALA A 160 19.89 -6.65 -0.03
CA ALA A 160 20.37 -6.53 -1.41
C ALA A 160 21.04 -5.16 -1.69
N ALA A 161 20.63 -4.09 -1.03
CA ALA A 161 21.29 -2.79 -1.14
C ALA A 161 22.65 -2.77 -0.43
N GLY A 162 22.76 -3.44 0.72
CA GLY A 162 24.02 -3.58 1.46
C GLY A 162 25.09 -4.36 0.69
N ASP A 163 24.71 -5.41 -0.01
CA ASP A 163 25.60 -6.26 -0.80
C ASP A 163 26.17 -5.52 -2.04
N ARG A 164 25.36 -4.66 -2.66
CA ARG A 164 25.79 -3.83 -3.81
C ARG A 164 26.83 -2.76 -3.43
N THR A 165 26.84 -2.30 -2.17
CA THR A 165 27.82 -1.30 -1.70
C THR A 165 29.13 -1.92 -1.22
N GLY A 166 29.15 -3.24 -0.92
CA GLY A 166 30.34 -3.98 -0.46
C GLY A 166 31.26 -4.45 -1.57
N SER A 167 30.87 -4.39 -2.86
CA SER A 167 31.64 -4.92 -3.99
C SER A 167 32.50 -3.90 -4.73
N ALA A 168 32.97 -2.83 -4.08
CA ALA A 168 34.03 -1.99 -4.61
C ALA A 168 35.37 -2.64 -4.28
N ALA A 169 35.89 -3.47 -5.17
CA ALA A 169 37.24 -4.03 -5.06
C ALA A 169 38.28 -2.90 -5.05
N PRO A 170 39.34 -2.98 -4.24
CA PRO A 170 40.43 -2.04 -4.31
C PRO A 170 41.15 -2.20 -5.65
N SER A 171 41.39 -1.08 -6.33
CA SER A 171 42.23 -1.02 -7.52
C SER A 171 43.67 -1.43 -7.14
N PRO A 172 44.35 -2.30 -7.93
CA PRO A 172 45.73 -2.59 -7.69
C PRO A 172 46.57 -1.35 -8.06
N GLU A 173 47.49 -0.97 -7.17
CA GLU A 173 48.61 -0.07 -7.47
C GLU A 173 49.61 -0.68 -8.45
#